data_15a487619ffaf94522ea4e2a1a8e5c63
#
_entry.id   15a487619ffaf94522ea4e2a1a8e5c63
#
_cell.length_a   1.000
_cell.length_b   1.000
_cell.length_c   1.000
_cell.angle_alpha   90.00
_cell.angle_beta   90.00
_cell.angle_gamma   90.00
#
_symmetry.space_group_name_H-M   'P 1'
#
loop_
_entity.id
_entity.type
_entity.pdbx_description
1 polymer ?
#
loop_
_entity_poly.entity_id
_entity_poly.type
_entity_poly.pdbx_seq_one_letter_code
_entity_poly.pdbx_strand_id
1 'polypeptide(L)'
;MLLDAARSYTHRACYLADNQEQGWDWTLGALPKAMASQAVWKIATWTMEVHGGHGYMKEFGVSKLLRDAAGWLHSDGVNRTLFLKAANYMYGLDLYDKK
;
A
#
# COMPACT_ATOMS: atom_id res chain seq x y z
N MET A 1 -10.39 -9.94 -4.55
CA MET A 1 -9.01 -10.41 -4.74
C MET A 1 -7.96 -9.44 -4.20
N LEU A 2 -8.05 -8.16 -4.53
CA LEU A 2 -7.06 -7.18 -4.07
C LEU A 2 -6.97 -7.10 -2.54
N LEU A 3 -8.10 -7.10 -1.87
CA LEU A 3 -8.11 -7.01 -0.40
C LEU A 3 -7.45 -8.22 0.23
N ASP A 4 -7.78 -9.42 -0.26
CA ASP A 4 -7.20 -10.64 0.28
C ASP A 4 -5.69 -10.72 0.01
N ALA A 5 -5.26 -10.31 -1.18
CA ALA A 5 -3.84 -10.29 -1.53
C ALA A 5 -3.07 -9.32 -0.64
N ALA A 6 -3.60 -8.11 -0.44
CA ALA A 6 -2.97 -7.10 0.41
C ALA A 6 -2.91 -7.55 1.85
N ARG A 7 -3.98 -8.15 2.36
CA ARG A 7 -4.05 -8.67 3.73
C ARG A 7 -3.03 -9.79 3.93
N SER A 8 -2.99 -10.74 3.01
CA SER A 8 -2.06 -11.88 3.11
C SER A 8 -0.61 -11.42 3.08
N TYR A 9 -0.29 -10.49 2.20
CA TYR A 9 1.07 -9.96 2.10
C TYR A 9 1.46 -9.23 3.39
N THR A 10 0.56 -8.42 3.93
CA THR A 10 0.79 -7.69 5.17
C THR A 10 1.00 -8.65 6.34
N HIS A 11 0.16 -9.68 6.47
CA HIS A 11 0.30 -10.67 7.53
C HIS A 11 1.61 -11.45 7.41
N ARG A 12 1.98 -11.82 6.19
CA ARG A 12 3.25 -12.50 5.96
C ARG A 12 4.43 -11.62 6.34
N ALA A 13 4.38 -10.34 5.99
CA ALA A 13 5.44 -9.41 6.35
C ALA A 13 5.56 -9.25 7.86
N CYS A 14 4.43 -9.13 8.57
CA CYS A 14 4.44 -9.03 10.03
C CYS A 14 5.00 -10.29 10.68
N TYR A 15 4.60 -11.46 10.19
CA TYR A 15 5.12 -12.72 10.71
C TYR A 15 6.64 -12.80 10.52
N LEU A 16 7.13 -12.46 9.33
CA LEU A 16 8.56 -12.53 9.04
C LEU A 16 9.35 -11.45 9.79
N ALA A 17 8.74 -10.30 10.08
CA ALA A 17 9.39 -9.30 10.92
C ALA A 17 9.65 -9.82 12.32
N ASP A 18 8.72 -10.61 12.87
CA ASP A 18 8.89 -11.23 14.19
C ASP A 18 9.77 -12.48 14.17
N ASN A 19 9.96 -13.07 13.00
CA ASN A 19 10.69 -14.32 12.81
C ASN A 19 11.68 -14.15 11.67
N GLN A 20 12.63 -13.23 11.83
CA GLN A 20 13.51 -12.80 10.73
C GLN A 20 14.36 -13.93 10.15
N GLU A 21 14.68 -14.93 10.95
CA GLU A 21 15.43 -16.10 10.50
C GLU A 21 14.66 -16.96 9.48
N GLN A 22 13.33 -16.74 9.34
CA GLN A 22 12.48 -17.49 8.42
C GLN A 22 12.43 -16.88 7.01
N GLY A 23 13.14 -15.79 6.77
CA GLY A 23 13.21 -15.22 5.43
C GLY A 23 12.82 -13.76 5.32
N TRP A 24 13.08 -12.98 6.34
CA TRP A 24 12.87 -11.53 6.26
C TRP A 24 13.80 -10.90 5.25
N ASP A 25 13.28 -9.97 4.45
CA ASP A 25 14.11 -9.04 3.69
C ASP A 25 13.50 -7.64 3.74
N TRP A 26 14.29 -6.64 3.34
CA TRP A 26 13.89 -5.25 3.49
C TRP A 26 12.77 -4.81 2.54
N THR A 27 12.49 -5.57 1.48
CA THR A 27 11.35 -5.29 0.61
C THR A 27 10.05 -5.47 1.37
N LEU A 28 10.02 -6.35 2.37
CA LEU A 28 8.85 -6.57 3.22
C LEU A 28 8.56 -5.39 4.14
N GLY A 29 9.48 -4.46 4.29
CA GLY A 29 9.24 -3.23 5.01
C GLY A 29 8.58 -2.14 4.18
N ALA A 30 8.60 -2.27 2.86
CA ALA A 30 8.12 -1.23 1.95
C ALA A 30 6.95 -1.69 1.07
N LEU A 31 7.08 -2.85 0.43
CA LEU A 31 6.11 -3.28 -0.59
C LEU A 31 4.72 -3.57 -0.05
N PRO A 32 4.54 -4.18 1.14
CA PRO A 32 3.17 -4.39 1.65
C PRO A 32 2.39 -3.09 1.84
N LYS A 33 3.03 -2.03 2.32
CA LYS A 33 2.37 -0.73 2.46
C LYS A 33 1.98 -0.17 1.10
N ALA A 34 2.87 -0.23 0.13
CA ALA A 34 2.60 0.26 -1.21
C ALA A 34 1.45 -0.53 -1.85
N MET A 35 1.48 -1.85 -1.73
CA MET A 35 0.42 -2.70 -2.27
C MET A 35 -0.93 -2.45 -1.60
N ALA A 36 -0.94 -2.39 -0.27
CA ALA A 36 -2.18 -2.19 0.48
C ALA A 36 -2.81 -0.83 0.17
N SER A 37 -2.01 0.22 0.12
CA SER A 37 -2.54 1.56 -0.17
C SER A 37 -3.06 1.66 -1.61
N GLN A 38 -2.41 1.04 -2.58
CA GLN A 38 -2.90 1.00 -3.95
C GLN A 38 -4.19 0.19 -4.06
N ALA A 39 -4.30 -0.92 -3.34
CA ALA A 39 -5.52 -1.73 -3.32
C ALA A 39 -6.68 -0.93 -2.76
N VAL A 40 -6.48 -0.21 -1.66
CA VAL A 40 -7.52 0.62 -1.05
C VAL A 40 -7.96 1.73 -2.01
N TRP A 41 -7.02 2.36 -2.70
CA TRP A 41 -7.34 3.39 -3.69
C TRP A 41 -8.20 2.83 -4.82
N LYS A 42 -7.85 1.68 -5.38
CA LYS A 42 -8.64 1.04 -6.43
C LYS A 42 -10.03 0.66 -5.95
N ILE A 43 -10.12 0.07 -4.76
CA ILE A 43 -11.41 -0.33 -4.18
C ILE A 43 -12.29 0.89 -3.95
N ALA A 44 -11.73 1.98 -3.44
CA ALA A 44 -12.47 3.21 -3.20
C ALA A 44 -13.00 3.83 -4.50
N THR A 45 -12.18 3.85 -5.56
CA THR A 45 -12.61 4.38 -6.86
C THR A 45 -13.72 3.51 -7.48
N TRP A 46 -13.59 2.19 -7.40
CA TRP A 46 -14.65 1.29 -7.89
C TRP A 46 -15.93 1.46 -7.10
N THR A 47 -15.82 1.68 -5.78
CA THR A 47 -16.99 1.92 -4.94
C THR A 47 -17.72 3.19 -5.39
N MET A 48 -16.99 4.26 -5.70
CA MET A 48 -17.59 5.49 -6.22
C MET A 48 -18.30 5.23 -7.55
N GLU A 49 -17.71 4.45 -8.43
CA GLU A 49 -18.33 4.11 -9.71
C GLU A 49 -19.64 3.37 -9.53
N VAL A 50 -19.69 2.43 -8.59
CA VAL A 50 -20.90 1.67 -8.29
C VAL A 50 -22.02 2.58 -7.77
N HIS A 51 -21.66 3.58 -6.96
CA HIS A 51 -22.65 4.53 -6.43
C HIS A 51 -23.07 5.60 -7.45
N GLY A 52 -22.33 5.74 -8.55
CA GLY A 52 -22.62 6.75 -9.56
C GLY A 52 -22.53 8.16 -8.98
N GLY A 53 -23.46 9.02 -9.37
CA GLY A 53 -23.48 10.40 -8.89
C GLY A 53 -23.62 10.52 -7.37
N HIS A 54 -24.30 9.59 -6.74
CA HIS A 54 -24.43 9.57 -5.28
C HIS A 54 -23.10 9.39 -4.59
N GLY A 55 -22.16 8.63 -5.19
CA GLY A 55 -20.84 8.43 -4.62
C GLY A 55 -20.03 9.72 -4.50
N TYR A 56 -20.27 10.68 -5.39
CA TYR A 56 -19.60 11.97 -5.36
C TYR A 56 -20.14 12.88 -4.24
N MET A 57 -21.38 12.68 -3.82
CA MET A 57 -22.03 13.55 -2.84
C MET A 57 -21.58 13.23 -1.42
N LYS A 58 -21.34 14.27 -0.61
CA LYS A 58 -20.83 14.13 0.76
C LYS A 58 -21.78 13.35 1.67
N GLU A 59 -23.09 13.41 1.41
CA GLU A 59 -24.12 12.80 2.24
C GLU A 59 -23.98 11.29 2.35
N PHE A 60 -23.40 10.65 1.33
CA PHE A 60 -23.26 9.19 1.30
C PHE A 60 -21.91 8.70 1.83
N GLY A 61 -20.99 9.59 2.17
CA GLY A 61 -19.74 9.25 2.82
C GLY A 61 -18.68 8.60 1.92
N VAL A 62 -19.01 8.23 0.69
CA VAL A 62 -18.08 7.53 -0.21
C VAL A 62 -16.94 8.46 -0.64
N SER A 63 -17.25 9.73 -0.90
CA SER A 63 -16.21 10.69 -1.30
C SER A 63 -15.19 10.93 -0.20
N LYS A 64 -15.62 10.87 1.07
CA LYS A 64 -14.69 10.95 2.20
C LYS A 64 -13.74 9.76 2.21
N LEU A 65 -14.27 8.56 2.00
CA LEU A 65 -13.45 7.36 1.95
C LEU A 65 -12.41 7.44 0.83
N LEU A 66 -12.80 7.99 -0.32
CA LEU A 66 -11.88 8.16 -1.43
C LEU A 66 -10.76 9.15 -1.07
N ARG A 67 -11.11 10.27 -0.45
CA ARG A 67 -10.10 11.24 -0.02
C ARG A 67 -9.14 10.66 1.01
N ASP A 68 -9.68 9.89 1.96
CA ASP A 68 -8.85 9.23 2.97
C ASP A 68 -7.92 8.19 2.31
N ALA A 69 -8.45 7.44 1.34
CA ALA A 69 -7.65 6.46 0.60
C ALA A 69 -6.51 7.14 -0.17
N ALA A 70 -6.77 8.30 -0.78
CA ALA A 70 -5.74 9.06 -1.48
C ALA A 70 -4.58 9.45 -0.55
N GLY A 71 -4.90 9.78 0.70
CA GLY A 71 -3.87 10.12 1.69
C GLY A 71 -2.91 8.98 1.97
N TRP A 72 -3.41 7.75 1.97
CA TRP A 72 -2.58 6.58 2.26
C TRP A 72 -1.52 6.31 1.19
N LEU A 73 -1.71 6.78 -0.03
CA LEU A 73 -0.69 6.65 -1.07
C LEU A 73 0.59 7.40 -0.74
N HIS A 74 0.50 8.38 0.14
CA HIS A 74 1.61 9.26 0.48
C HIS A 74 2.05 9.17 1.93
N SER A 75 1.27 8.52 2.80
CA SER A 75 1.59 8.41 4.23
C SER A 75 2.76 7.47 4.45
N ASP A 76 3.60 7.78 5.43
CA ASP A 76 4.74 6.96 5.82
C ASP A 76 5.66 6.61 4.65
N GLY A 77 5.80 7.54 3.75
CA GLY A 77 6.60 7.39 2.53
C GLY A 77 5.71 7.29 1.31
N VAL A 78 6.05 8.08 0.30
CA VAL A 78 5.36 8.04 -0.98
C VAL A 78 5.61 6.69 -1.63
N ASN A 79 4.57 6.05 -2.18
CA ASN A 79 4.69 4.71 -2.75
C ASN A 79 5.79 4.61 -3.82
N ARG A 80 5.92 5.66 -4.62
CA ARG A 80 6.98 5.69 -5.64
C ARG A 80 8.37 5.54 -5.02
N THR A 81 8.63 6.25 -3.92
CA THR A 81 9.89 6.14 -3.20
C THR A 81 10.07 4.75 -2.60
N LEU A 82 9.00 4.15 -2.09
CA LEU A 82 9.07 2.79 -1.53
C LEU A 82 9.42 1.76 -2.61
N PHE A 83 8.85 1.91 -3.81
CA PHE A 83 9.21 1.03 -4.92
C PHE A 83 10.68 1.18 -5.31
N LEU A 84 11.20 2.42 -5.33
CA LEU A 84 12.59 2.66 -5.64
C LEU A 84 13.52 2.07 -4.59
N LYS A 85 13.16 2.19 -3.32
CA LYS A 85 13.95 1.58 -2.23
C LYS A 85 13.95 0.06 -2.34
N ALA A 86 12.82 -0.54 -2.64
CA ALA A 86 12.74 -1.99 -2.81
C ALA A 86 13.58 -2.45 -4.00
N ALA A 87 13.50 -1.75 -5.12
CA ALA A 87 14.30 -2.06 -6.29
C ALA A 87 15.79 -1.92 -6.00
N ASN A 88 16.17 -0.87 -5.29
CA ASN A 88 17.56 -0.67 -4.87
C ASN A 88 18.07 -1.86 -4.04
N TYR A 89 17.27 -2.31 -3.09
CA TYR A 89 17.62 -3.47 -2.27
C TYR A 89 17.75 -4.74 -3.13
N MET A 90 16.75 -4.99 -3.99
CA MET A 90 16.70 -6.23 -4.80
C MET A 90 17.85 -6.35 -5.77
N TYR A 91 18.30 -5.23 -6.34
CA TYR A 91 19.37 -5.24 -7.34
C TYR A 91 20.73 -4.87 -6.78
N GLY A 92 20.81 -4.63 -5.47
CA GLY A 92 22.06 -4.24 -4.84
C GLY A 92 22.58 -2.87 -5.29
N LEU A 93 21.66 -2.01 -5.77
CA LEU A 93 22.03 -0.67 -6.21
C LEU A 93 22.20 0.24 -5.01
N ASP A 94 23.11 1.20 -5.11
CA ASP A 94 23.41 2.12 -4.03
C ASP A 94 22.86 3.51 -4.35
N LEU A 95 21.57 3.55 -4.75
CA LEU A 95 20.90 4.78 -5.18
C LEU A 95 20.46 5.66 -4.01
N TYR A 96 20.28 5.06 -2.83
CA TYR A 96 19.87 5.77 -1.64
C TYR A 96 20.82 5.48 -0.51
N ASP A 97 20.98 6.45 0.38
CA ASP A 97 21.74 6.27 1.61
C ASP A 97 21.03 5.24 2.49
N LYS A 98 21.77 4.23 2.91
CA LYS A 98 21.24 3.12 3.71
C LYS A 98 21.24 3.39 5.21
N LYS A 99 21.68 4.55 5.59
CA LYS A 99 21.76 4.93 7.01
C LYS A 99 20.39 5.16 7.63
#